data_273f9eb10796bf3ede14a43ff183c9d7
#
_entry.id   273f9eb10796bf3ede14a43ff183c9d7
#
_cell.length_a   1.000
_cell.length_b   1.000
_cell.length_c   1.000
_cell.angle_alpha   90.00
_cell.angle_beta   90.00
_cell.angle_gamma   90.00
#
_symmetry.space_group_name_H-M   'P 1'
#
loop_
_entity.id
_entity.type
_entity.pdbx_description
1 polymer ?
#
loop_
_entity_poly.entity_id
_entity_poly.type
_entity_poly.pdbx_seq_one_letter_code
_entity_poly.pdbx_strand_id
1 'polypeptide(L)'
;MTMFTLDGQQIFAATGGAAFNPALPAIVLVHGAGMDHSVWSLQSRALAGRGRAVLAVDLPGHGSSGGDALSSVEAIAAWLARFIRTAGLARTAVAGHSMGAVAALALASGHPELVSGLGLVGAAAAVPVHADLIAAAAEDLPAAVAMITAWGFSA
;
A
#
# COMPACT_ATOMS: atom_id res chain seq x y z
N MET A 1 -1.35 14.36 6.03
CA MET A 1 -0.75 14.00 4.75
C MET A 1 0.68 14.50 4.68
N THR A 2 1.54 13.77 4.00
CA THR A 2 2.93 14.15 3.79
C THR A 2 3.38 13.65 2.41
N MET A 3 4.40 14.32 1.87
CA MET A 3 5.04 13.95 0.60
C MET A 3 6.47 13.52 0.88
N PHE A 4 6.90 12.49 0.19
CA PHE A 4 8.28 12.01 0.19
C PHE A 4 8.82 12.08 -1.23
N THR A 5 10.14 12.25 -1.38
CA THR A 5 10.80 12.10 -2.68
C THR A 5 11.55 10.78 -2.68
N LEU A 6 11.16 9.86 -3.56
CA LEU A 6 11.80 8.57 -3.75
C LEU A 6 12.06 8.34 -5.23
N ASP A 7 13.30 8.02 -5.59
CA ASP A 7 13.74 7.81 -6.97
C ASP A 7 13.36 8.99 -7.92
N GLY A 8 13.41 10.24 -7.40
CA GLY A 8 13.03 11.46 -8.13
C GLY A 8 11.52 11.69 -8.27
N GLN A 9 10.68 10.79 -7.75
CA GLN A 9 9.22 10.90 -7.80
C GLN A 9 8.65 11.41 -6.48
N GLN A 10 7.54 12.15 -6.57
CA GLN A 10 6.78 12.58 -5.40
C GLN A 10 5.84 11.46 -4.96
N ILE A 11 5.97 11.02 -3.73
CA ILE A 11 5.19 9.93 -3.15
C ILE A 11 4.29 10.49 -2.05
N PHE A 12 3.01 10.28 -2.21
CA PHE A 12 1.99 10.71 -1.24
C PHE A 12 1.77 9.64 -0.17
N ALA A 13 1.61 10.09 1.09
CA ALA A 13 1.11 9.25 2.17
C ALA A 13 0.14 10.02 3.07
N ALA A 14 -1.02 9.44 3.32
CA ALA A 14 -1.96 9.94 4.32
C ALA A 14 -1.49 9.54 5.74
N THR A 15 -1.59 10.49 6.68
CA THR A 15 -1.06 10.34 8.05
C THR A 15 -2.16 10.21 9.11
N GLY A 16 -3.40 9.95 8.69
CA GLY A 16 -4.55 9.86 9.59
C GLY A 16 -4.93 11.16 10.29
N GLY A 17 -4.50 12.31 9.75
CA GLY A 17 -4.81 13.64 10.31
C GLY A 17 -3.78 14.17 11.30
N ALA A 18 -2.80 13.37 11.73
CA ALA A 18 -1.70 13.81 12.59
C ALA A 18 -0.45 14.20 11.78
N ALA A 19 0.44 15.00 12.35
CA ALA A 19 1.76 15.23 11.79
C ALA A 19 2.58 13.93 11.85
N PHE A 20 3.28 13.60 10.77
CA PHE A 20 4.16 12.43 10.75
C PHE A 20 5.38 12.68 11.66
N ASN A 21 5.62 11.73 12.56
CA ASN A 21 6.79 11.73 13.44
C ASN A 21 7.43 10.33 13.45
N PRO A 22 8.58 10.13 12.79
CA PRO A 22 9.23 8.82 12.67
C PRO A 22 9.77 8.26 14.00
N ALA A 23 9.81 9.07 15.07
CA ALA A 23 10.19 8.61 16.40
C ALA A 23 9.08 7.82 17.13
N LEU A 24 7.84 7.90 16.64
CA LEU A 24 6.73 7.12 17.18
C LEU A 24 6.70 5.71 16.60
N PRO A 25 6.10 4.72 17.31
CA PRO A 25 5.83 3.42 16.72
C PRO A 25 5.04 3.56 15.42
N ALA A 26 5.64 3.13 14.31
CA ALA A 26 5.12 3.41 12.98
C ALA A 26 4.37 2.23 12.36
N ILE A 27 3.45 2.57 11.45
CA ILE A 27 2.78 1.61 10.58
C ILE A 27 2.66 2.16 9.16
N VAL A 28 3.02 1.33 8.19
CA VAL A 28 2.80 1.56 6.76
C VAL A 28 1.59 0.74 6.30
N LEU A 29 0.63 1.39 5.65
CA LEU A 29 -0.60 0.79 5.14
C LEU A 29 -0.55 0.80 3.61
N VAL A 30 -0.71 -0.37 3.00
CA VAL A 30 -0.54 -0.60 1.56
C VAL A 30 -1.86 -1.03 0.94
N HIS A 31 -2.35 -0.29 -0.04
CA HIS A 31 -3.63 -0.56 -0.72
C HIS A 31 -3.56 -1.72 -1.71
N GLY A 32 -4.72 -2.17 -2.19
CA GLY A 32 -4.87 -3.18 -3.24
C GLY A 32 -4.73 -2.61 -4.65
N ALA A 33 -4.80 -3.50 -5.66
CA ALA A 33 -4.76 -3.10 -7.06
C ALA A 33 -5.92 -2.15 -7.42
N GLY A 34 -5.63 -1.10 -8.20
CA GLY A 34 -6.61 -0.11 -8.64
C GLY A 34 -7.18 0.78 -7.52
N MET A 35 -6.58 0.75 -6.33
CA MET A 35 -6.98 1.54 -5.16
C MET A 35 -5.94 2.61 -4.83
N ASP A 36 -6.17 3.35 -3.74
CA ASP A 36 -5.26 4.33 -3.18
C ASP A 36 -5.33 4.33 -1.64
N HIS A 37 -4.65 5.28 -0.98
CA HIS A 37 -4.63 5.45 0.47
C HIS A 37 -6.01 5.56 1.12
N SER A 38 -7.05 5.96 0.38
CA SER A 38 -8.38 6.25 0.93
C SER A 38 -9.07 5.00 1.50
N VAL A 39 -8.72 3.80 1.02
CA VAL A 39 -9.22 2.53 1.58
C VAL A 39 -8.84 2.35 3.05
N TRP A 40 -7.81 3.05 3.51
CA TRP A 40 -7.31 3.04 4.88
C TRP A 40 -7.77 4.24 5.72
N SER A 41 -8.72 5.06 5.25
CA SER A 41 -9.10 6.33 5.88
C SER A 41 -9.52 6.18 7.34
N LEU A 42 -10.31 5.16 7.67
CA LEU A 42 -10.78 4.91 9.04
C LEU A 42 -9.64 4.38 9.93
N GLN A 43 -8.90 3.41 9.42
CA GLN A 43 -7.79 2.76 10.15
C GLN A 43 -6.67 3.76 10.42
N SER A 44 -6.30 4.56 9.42
CA SER A 44 -5.24 5.57 9.58
C SER A 44 -5.58 6.60 10.65
N ARG A 45 -6.83 7.09 10.69
CA ARG A 45 -7.30 8.01 11.74
C ARG A 45 -7.29 7.36 13.13
N ALA A 46 -7.81 6.13 13.22
CA ALA A 46 -7.86 5.41 14.48
C ALA A 46 -6.48 5.11 15.05
N LEU A 47 -5.51 4.76 14.20
CA LEU A 47 -4.13 4.47 14.59
C LEU A 47 -3.37 5.75 14.97
N ALA A 48 -3.52 6.82 14.19
CA ALA A 48 -2.94 8.12 14.52
C ALA A 48 -3.47 8.67 15.84
N GLY A 49 -4.78 8.55 16.09
CA GLY A 49 -5.41 8.91 17.37
C GLY A 49 -4.92 8.09 18.56
N ARG A 50 -4.26 6.95 18.33
CA ARG A 50 -3.59 6.13 19.34
C ARG A 50 -2.08 6.38 19.45
N GLY A 51 -1.60 7.48 18.89
CA GLY A 51 -0.19 7.89 18.98
C GLY A 51 0.75 7.08 18.08
N ARG A 52 0.25 6.54 16.96
CA ARG A 52 1.08 5.89 15.95
C ARG A 52 1.49 6.85 14.84
N ALA A 53 2.73 6.72 14.35
CA ALA A 53 3.13 7.31 13.09
C ALA A 53 2.53 6.47 11.95
N VAL A 54 1.57 7.04 11.21
CA VAL A 54 0.85 6.30 10.16
C VAL A 54 1.25 6.84 8.79
N LEU A 55 1.52 5.94 7.86
CA LEU A 55 1.73 6.23 6.45
C LEU A 55 0.84 5.29 5.61
N ALA A 56 -0.37 5.73 5.26
CA ALA A 56 -1.17 5.08 4.23
C ALA A 56 -0.67 5.60 2.88
N VAL A 57 0.17 4.82 2.21
CA VAL A 57 0.92 5.25 1.04
C VAL A 57 0.12 4.99 -0.24
N ASP A 58 0.20 5.93 -1.18
CA ASP A 58 -0.14 5.67 -2.58
C ASP A 58 1.07 5.06 -3.28
N LEU A 59 0.92 3.86 -3.82
CA LEU A 59 1.97 3.22 -4.62
C LEU A 59 2.25 4.03 -5.91
N PRO A 60 3.43 3.90 -6.52
CA PRO A 60 3.71 4.53 -7.81
C PRO A 60 2.61 4.27 -8.84
N GLY A 61 2.22 5.30 -9.59
CA GLY A 61 1.14 5.23 -10.57
C GLY A 61 -0.28 5.16 -9.99
N HIS A 62 -0.45 5.36 -8.66
CA HIS A 62 -1.75 5.34 -7.99
C HIS A 62 -1.98 6.62 -7.19
N GLY A 63 -3.25 6.99 -7.05
CA GLY A 63 -3.70 8.09 -6.22
C GLY A 63 -2.99 9.41 -6.54
N SER A 64 -2.30 9.95 -5.56
CA SER A 64 -1.54 11.22 -5.66
C SER A 64 -0.03 11.01 -5.77
N SER A 65 0.45 9.78 -5.91
CA SER A 65 1.85 9.46 -6.12
C SER A 65 2.24 9.51 -7.60
N GLY A 66 3.43 10.02 -7.88
CA GLY A 66 4.04 10.00 -9.21
C GLY A 66 4.66 8.66 -9.57
N GLY A 67 5.20 8.60 -10.79
CA GLY A 67 5.86 7.43 -11.35
C GLY A 67 4.91 6.46 -12.02
N ASP A 68 5.48 5.41 -12.61
CA ASP A 68 4.74 4.34 -13.28
C ASP A 68 4.36 3.24 -12.28
N ALA A 69 3.23 2.57 -12.54
CA ALA A 69 2.79 1.43 -11.74
C ALA A 69 3.84 0.30 -11.79
N LEU A 70 4.10 -0.30 -10.64
CA LEU A 70 5.05 -1.39 -10.51
C LEU A 70 4.43 -2.69 -11.03
N SER A 71 5.19 -3.45 -11.81
CA SER A 71 4.70 -4.58 -12.60
C SER A 71 4.70 -5.93 -11.86
N SER A 72 5.26 -6.01 -10.65
CA SER A 72 5.28 -7.26 -9.86
C SER A 72 5.23 -7.02 -8.36
N VAL A 73 4.84 -8.05 -7.63
CA VAL A 73 4.81 -8.05 -6.15
C VAL A 73 6.21 -7.80 -5.59
N GLU A 74 7.23 -8.41 -6.19
CA GLU A 74 8.63 -8.25 -5.79
C GLU A 74 9.12 -6.81 -5.99
N ALA A 75 8.71 -6.18 -7.11
CA ALA A 75 9.02 -4.77 -7.36
C ALA A 75 8.36 -3.86 -6.33
N ILE A 76 7.11 -4.14 -5.96
CA ILE A 76 6.39 -3.40 -4.90
C ILE A 76 7.10 -3.61 -3.55
N ALA A 77 7.47 -4.83 -3.20
CA ALA A 77 8.18 -5.12 -1.95
C ALA A 77 9.54 -4.41 -1.86
N ALA A 78 10.33 -4.45 -2.93
CA ALA A 78 11.60 -3.73 -3.02
C ALA A 78 11.41 -2.21 -2.93
N TRP A 79 10.37 -1.68 -3.56
CA TRP A 79 10.01 -0.26 -3.48
C TRP A 79 9.59 0.12 -2.05
N LEU A 80 8.76 -0.69 -1.39
CA LEU A 80 8.35 -0.49 0.01
C LEU A 80 9.55 -0.46 0.95
N ALA A 81 10.54 -1.34 0.74
CA ALA A 81 11.77 -1.33 1.53
C ALA A 81 12.54 0.00 1.39
N ARG A 82 12.63 0.56 0.17
CA ARG A 82 13.24 1.89 -0.05
C ARG A 82 12.39 3.00 0.56
N PHE A 83 11.05 2.94 0.40
CA PHE A 83 10.12 3.93 0.96
C PHE A 83 10.22 4.00 2.48
N ILE A 84 10.24 2.87 3.19
CA ILE A 84 10.38 2.79 4.65
C ILE A 84 11.69 3.48 5.09
N ARG A 85 12.80 3.22 4.40
CA ARG A 85 14.09 3.86 4.69
C ARG A 85 14.07 5.36 4.41
N THR A 86 13.47 5.77 3.28
CA THR A 86 13.31 7.20 2.91
C THR A 86 12.42 7.95 3.91
N ALA A 87 11.41 7.30 4.48
CA ALA A 87 10.58 7.86 5.53
C ALA A 87 11.28 7.97 6.90
N GLY A 88 12.54 7.54 7.00
CA GLY A 88 13.32 7.57 8.24
C GLY A 88 12.90 6.52 9.24
N LEU A 89 12.24 5.45 8.80
CA LEU A 89 11.78 4.36 9.66
C LEU A 89 12.82 3.23 9.68
N ALA A 90 13.34 2.92 10.87
CA ALA A 90 14.29 1.82 11.05
C ALA A 90 13.58 0.46 11.01
N ARG A 91 12.41 0.36 11.67
CA ARG A 91 11.58 -0.84 11.74
C ARG A 91 10.12 -0.43 11.96
N THR A 92 9.18 -0.97 11.18
CA THR A 92 7.79 -0.55 11.21
C THR A 92 6.83 -1.74 11.09
N ALA A 93 5.62 -1.61 11.62
CA ALA A 93 4.54 -2.51 11.25
C ALA A 93 4.13 -2.21 9.80
N VAL A 94 3.75 -3.25 9.06
CA VAL A 94 3.23 -3.10 7.68
C VAL A 94 1.92 -3.85 7.59
N ALA A 95 0.87 -3.20 7.11
CA ALA A 95 -0.38 -3.87 6.81
C ALA A 95 -0.78 -3.60 5.36
N GLY A 96 -1.20 -4.64 4.66
CA GLY A 96 -1.60 -4.57 3.27
C GLY A 96 -3.00 -5.18 3.05
N HIS A 97 -3.67 -4.67 2.04
CA HIS A 97 -4.94 -5.19 1.54
C HIS A 97 -4.75 -5.82 0.16
N SER A 98 -5.26 -7.05 -0.05
CA SER A 98 -5.22 -7.73 -1.35
C SER A 98 -3.81 -7.79 -1.94
N MET A 99 -3.53 -7.21 -3.11
CA MET A 99 -2.20 -7.07 -3.71
C MET A 99 -1.18 -6.47 -2.71
N GLY A 100 -1.57 -5.44 -1.95
CA GLY A 100 -0.74 -4.83 -0.92
C GLY A 100 -0.40 -5.79 0.22
N ALA A 101 -1.28 -6.75 0.54
CA ALA A 101 -1.00 -7.78 1.54
C ALA A 101 0.06 -8.77 1.06
N VAL A 102 0.00 -9.18 -0.21
CA VAL A 102 1.03 -10.05 -0.80
C VAL A 102 2.38 -9.33 -0.88
N ALA A 103 2.37 -8.05 -1.25
CA ALA A 103 3.58 -7.22 -1.27
C ALA A 103 4.17 -7.01 0.15
N ALA A 104 3.32 -6.82 1.17
CA ALA A 104 3.76 -6.72 2.55
C ALA A 104 4.38 -8.04 3.06
N LEU A 105 3.83 -9.19 2.66
CA LEU A 105 4.40 -10.51 2.97
C LEU A 105 5.75 -10.69 2.28
N ALA A 106 5.87 -10.34 1.00
CA ALA A 106 7.13 -10.40 0.26
C ALA A 106 8.20 -9.47 0.86
N LEU A 107 7.82 -8.26 1.28
CA LEU A 107 8.68 -7.35 2.02
C LEU A 107 9.17 -7.98 3.33
N ALA A 108 8.27 -8.56 4.13
CA ALA A 108 8.63 -9.18 5.41
C ALA A 108 9.56 -10.40 5.22
N SER A 109 9.42 -11.12 4.12
CA SER A 109 10.29 -12.25 3.76
C SER A 109 11.67 -11.78 3.29
N GLY A 110 11.73 -10.76 2.44
CA GLY A 110 12.99 -10.27 1.86
C GLY A 110 13.75 -9.29 2.75
N HIS A 111 13.04 -8.59 3.64
CA HIS A 111 13.57 -7.54 4.52
C HIS A 111 13.03 -7.65 5.95
N PRO A 112 13.23 -8.78 6.64
CA PRO A 112 12.69 -9.00 7.98
C PRO A 112 13.18 -7.96 9.01
N GLU A 113 14.33 -7.35 8.77
CA GLU A 113 14.89 -6.28 9.61
C GLU A 113 14.02 -5.01 9.62
N LEU A 114 13.27 -4.75 8.54
CA LEU A 114 12.42 -3.57 8.41
C LEU A 114 11.02 -3.76 9.01
N VAL A 115 10.58 -5.01 9.21
CA VAL A 115 9.20 -5.32 9.58
C VAL A 115 9.10 -5.78 11.03
N SER A 116 8.40 -5.00 11.86
CA SER A 116 8.14 -5.31 13.27
C SER A 116 6.85 -6.09 13.52
N GLY A 117 5.93 -6.02 12.57
CA GLY A 117 4.64 -6.69 12.61
C GLY A 117 4.00 -6.66 11.23
N LEU A 118 3.20 -7.67 10.94
CA LEU A 118 2.55 -7.85 9.63
C LEU A 118 1.05 -7.99 9.79
N GLY A 119 0.29 -7.20 9.04
CA GLY A 119 -1.16 -7.29 8.91
C GLY A 119 -1.54 -7.67 7.46
N LEU A 120 -2.27 -8.75 7.29
CA LEU A 120 -2.71 -9.23 5.97
C LEU A 120 -4.24 -9.20 5.92
N VAL A 121 -4.80 -8.36 5.05
CA VAL A 121 -6.24 -8.21 4.88
C VAL A 121 -6.62 -8.63 3.46
N GLY A 122 -7.56 -9.56 3.33
CA GLY A 122 -7.99 -10.07 2.03
C GLY A 122 -6.88 -10.77 1.24
N ALA A 123 -5.95 -11.43 1.95
CA ALA A 123 -4.87 -12.22 1.35
C ALA A 123 -5.24 -13.70 1.30
N ALA A 124 -4.77 -14.38 0.26
CA ALA A 124 -4.81 -15.82 0.14
C ALA A 124 -3.46 -16.33 -0.36
N ALA A 125 -3.16 -17.60 -0.14
CA ALA A 125 -1.92 -18.24 -0.62
C ALA A 125 -1.80 -18.22 -2.16
N ALA A 126 -2.93 -18.21 -2.84
CA ALA A 126 -3.05 -17.94 -4.27
C ALA A 126 -4.27 -17.02 -4.49
N VAL A 127 -4.07 -15.97 -5.25
CA VAL A 127 -5.15 -15.05 -5.67
C VAL A 127 -5.28 -15.19 -7.19
N PRO A 128 -6.09 -16.14 -7.68
CA PRO A 128 -6.31 -16.27 -9.12
C PRO A 128 -7.01 -15.00 -9.60
N VAL A 129 -6.40 -14.31 -10.57
CA VAL A 129 -7.03 -13.17 -11.22
C VAL A 129 -7.84 -13.71 -12.41
N HIS A 130 -9.12 -13.33 -12.48
CA HIS A 130 -9.99 -13.74 -13.57
C HIS A 130 -9.46 -13.25 -14.92
N ALA A 131 -9.49 -14.09 -15.95
CA ALA A 131 -8.95 -13.76 -17.27
C ALA A 131 -9.61 -12.51 -17.87
N ASP A 132 -10.93 -12.35 -17.68
CA ASP A 132 -11.67 -11.18 -18.17
C ASP A 132 -11.21 -9.88 -17.47
N LEU A 133 -10.82 -9.94 -16.21
CA LEU A 133 -10.28 -8.78 -15.51
C LEU A 133 -8.89 -8.40 -16.06
N ILE A 134 -8.08 -9.38 -16.38
CA ILE A 134 -6.75 -9.14 -17.01
C ILE A 134 -6.94 -8.49 -18.38
N ALA A 135 -7.86 -9.01 -19.20
CA ALA A 135 -8.16 -8.46 -20.51
C ALA A 135 -8.72 -7.02 -20.38
N ALA A 136 -9.70 -6.81 -19.53
CA ALA A 136 -10.25 -5.48 -19.28
C ALA A 136 -9.19 -4.49 -18.79
N ALA A 137 -8.28 -4.92 -17.91
CA ALA A 137 -7.21 -4.04 -17.41
C ALA A 137 -6.23 -3.60 -18.52
N ALA A 138 -6.06 -4.41 -19.57
CA ALA A 138 -5.21 -4.09 -20.70
C ALA A 138 -5.88 -3.18 -21.75
N GLU A 139 -7.20 -3.29 -21.92
CA GLU A 139 -7.95 -2.69 -23.02
C GLU A 139 -8.89 -1.56 -22.58
N ASP A 140 -9.48 -1.68 -21.39
CA ASP A 140 -10.51 -0.76 -20.86
C ASP A 140 -10.40 -0.66 -19.33
N LEU A 141 -9.52 0.21 -18.85
CA LEU A 141 -9.30 0.40 -17.41
C LEU A 141 -10.58 0.76 -16.63
N PRO A 142 -11.50 1.63 -17.11
CA PRO A 142 -12.80 1.86 -16.47
C PRO A 142 -13.63 0.58 -16.30
N ALA A 143 -13.67 -0.30 -17.29
CA ALA A 143 -14.37 -1.59 -17.17
C ALA A 143 -13.72 -2.48 -16.11
N ALA A 144 -12.39 -2.56 -16.08
CA ALA A 144 -11.66 -3.31 -15.05
C ALA A 144 -11.96 -2.80 -13.62
N VAL A 145 -12.00 -1.48 -13.43
CA VAL A 145 -12.35 -0.86 -12.14
C VAL A 145 -13.78 -1.20 -11.75
N ALA A 146 -14.73 -1.16 -12.70
CA ALA A 146 -16.13 -1.56 -12.46
C ALA A 146 -16.25 -3.03 -12.04
N MET A 147 -15.49 -3.93 -12.68
CA MET A 147 -15.44 -5.36 -12.31
C MET A 147 -14.89 -5.56 -10.89
N ILE A 148 -13.77 -4.92 -10.54
CA ILE A 148 -13.20 -4.99 -9.19
C ILE A 148 -14.22 -4.49 -8.15
N THR A 149 -14.89 -3.39 -8.44
CA THR A 149 -15.91 -2.82 -7.55
C THR A 149 -17.09 -3.77 -7.36
N ALA A 150 -17.62 -4.34 -8.46
CA ALA A 150 -18.75 -5.26 -8.41
C ALA A 150 -18.41 -6.55 -7.66
N TRP A 151 -17.22 -7.10 -7.82
CA TRP A 151 -16.81 -8.36 -7.20
C TRP A 151 -16.33 -8.20 -5.77
N GLY A 152 -15.70 -7.05 -5.44
CA GLY A 152 -15.14 -6.78 -4.12
C GLY A 152 -16.17 -6.35 -3.08
N PHE A 153 -17.33 -5.85 -3.52
CA PHE A 153 -18.37 -5.29 -2.66
C PHE A 153 -19.75 -5.92 -2.94
N SER A 154 -19.78 -7.22 -3.29
CA SER A 154 -21.05 -7.94 -3.40
C SER A 154 -21.80 -7.90 -2.08
N ALA A 155 -23.07 -7.49 -2.13
CA ALA A 155 -23.98 -7.42 -1.00
C ALA A 155 -24.21 -8.79 -0.37
#